data_879d4c57f3e13f2d5dc16c9d866250a6
#
_entry.id   879d4c57f3e13f2d5dc16c9d866250a6
#
_cell.length_a   1.000
_cell.length_b   1.000
_cell.length_c   1.000
_cell.angle_alpha   90.00
_cell.angle_beta   90.00
_cell.angle_gamma   90.00
#
_symmetry.space_group_name_H-M   'P 1'
#
loop_
_entity.id
_entity.type
_entity.pdbx_description
1 polymer ?
#
loop_
_entity_poly.entity_id
_entity_poly.type
_entity_poly.pdbx_seq_one_letter_code
_entity_poly.pdbx_strand_id
1 'polypeptide(L)'
;MSLETLNDGDVIPALGGLRVVHTPGHTPGSICLYSAERRLVIVGDILQRMRGVVTYPNYVFTDDMGLARRSIARLAELDIETILFSHYPALREGGRDALRTLAS
;
A
#
# COMPACT_ATOMS: atom_id res chain seq x y z
N MET A 1 7.02 -9.90 16.44
CA MET A 1 6.82 -8.43 16.38
C MET A 1 5.36 -8.14 16.10
N SER A 2 4.74 -7.30 16.87
CA SER A 2 3.35 -6.88 16.64
C SER A 2 3.31 -5.72 15.65
N LEU A 3 2.35 -5.76 14.70
CA LEU A 3 2.13 -4.65 13.77
C LEU A 3 1.74 -3.37 14.50
N GLU A 4 1.16 -3.47 15.68
CA GLU A 4 0.76 -2.32 16.49
C GLU A 4 1.94 -1.50 17.00
N THR A 5 3.14 -2.08 17.06
CA THR A 5 4.35 -1.39 17.51
C THR A 5 5.20 -0.85 16.38
N LEU A 6 4.79 -1.02 15.12
CA LEU A 6 5.53 -0.53 13.96
C LEU A 6 5.21 0.94 13.69
N ASN A 7 6.25 1.72 13.46
CA ASN A 7 6.14 3.14 13.12
C ASN A 7 6.59 3.36 11.69
N ASP A 8 6.12 4.46 11.10
CA ASP A 8 6.54 4.89 9.77
C ASP A 8 8.06 4.95 9.70
N GLY A 9 8.63 4.35 8.67
CA GLY A 9 10.07 4.30 8.46
C GLY A 9 10.80 3.14 9.12
N ASP A 10 10.14 2.40 10.02
CA ASP A 10 10.76 1.21 10.62
C ASP A 10 11.11 0.19 9.52
N VAL A 11 12.17 -0.59 9.76
CA VAL A 11 12.63 -1.59 8.80
C VAL A 11 12.53 -2.99 9.41
N ILE A 12 11.87 -3.87 8.67
CA ILE A 12 11.75 -5.29 9.02
C ILE A 12 12.79 -6.05 8.19
N PRO A 13 13.66 -6.88 8.80
CA PRO A 13 14.73 -7.58 8.08
C PRO A 13 14.22 -8.79 7.29
N ALA A 14 13.44 -8.52 6.24
CA ALA A 14 12.89 -9.54 5.32
C ALA A 14 12.90 -8.93 3.93
N LEU A 15 13.04 -9.77 2.90
CA LEU A 15 13.00 -9.35 1.48
C LEU A 15 13.93 -8.15 1.17
N GLY A 16 15.15 -8.18 1.72
CA GLY A 16 16.12 -7.10 1.52
C GLY A 16 15.85 -5.86 2.36
N GLY A 17 14.98 -5.97 3.38
CA GLY A 17 14.57 -4.87 4.24
C GLY A 17 13.24 -4.28 3.82
N LEU A 18 12.18 -4.61 4.56
CA LEU A 18 10.85 -4.04 4.35
C LEU A 18 10.70 -2.78 5.20
N ARG A 19 10.49 -1.65 4.56
CA ARG A 19 10.24 -0.38 5.26
C ARG A 19 8.75 -0.20 5.50
N VAL A 20 8.39 0.16 6.73
CA VAL A 20 7.01 0.49 7.06
C VAL A 20 6.66 1.85 6.48
N VAL A 21 5.59 1.91 5.70
CA VAL A 21 5.03 3.15 5.17
C VAL A 21 3.65 3.31 5.78
N HIS A 22 3.47 4.35 6.57
CA HIS A 22 2.18 4.65 7.19
C HIS A 22 1.20 5.15 6.11
N THR A 23 0.08 4.46 5.96
CA THR A 23 -0.93 4.76 4.94
C THR A 23 -2.31 4.87 5.60
N PRO A 24 -2.51 5.90 6.43
CA PRO A 24 -3.79 6.06 7.14
C PRO A 24 -4.91 6.42 6.17
N GLY A 25 -6.13 6.19 6.60
CA GLY A 25 -7.33 6.53 5.83
C GLY A 25 -8.39 5.45 5.95
N HIS A 26 -8.09 4.21 5.52
CA HIS A 26 -8.99 3.09 5.74
C HIS A 26 -9.16 2.88 7.25
N THR A 27 -8.04 2.81 7.98
CA THR A 27 -8.00 2.97 9.43
C THR A 27 -6.87 3.91 9.80
N PRO A 28 -6.85 4.51 11.02
CA PRO A 28 -5.75 5.37 11.43
C PRO A 28 -4.40 4.67 11.50
N GLY A 29 -4.39 3.37 11.78
CA GLY A 29 -3.17 2.58 11.94
C GLY A 29 -2.75 1.79 10.70
N SER A 30 -3.39 2.02 9.53
CA SER A 30 -3.06 1.27 8.32
C SER A 30 -1.62 1.51 7.88
N ILE A 31 -0.92 0.43 7.53
CA ILE A 31 0.45 0.49 7.03
C ILE A 31 0.61 -0.36 5.78
N CYS A 32 1.64 -0.02 5.00
CA CYS A 32 2.14 -0.86 3.91
C CYS A 32 3.60 -1.20 4.21
N LEU A 33 4.09 -2.29 3.60
CA LEU A 33 5.48 -2.70 3.73
C LEU A 33 6.13 -2.61 2.34
N TYR A 34 7.20 -1.81 2.23
CA TYR A 34 7.85 -1.51 0.96
C TYR A 34 9.27 -2.07 0.92
N SER A 35 9.58 -2.83 -0.14
CA SER A 35 10.94 -3.28 -0.46
C SER A 35 11.44 -2.50 -1.67
N ALA A 36 12.39 -1.59 -1.46
CA ALA A 36 13.02 -0.85 -2.55
C ALA A 36 13.85 -1.78 -3.44
N GLU A 37 14.53 -2.75 -2.83
CA GLU A 37 15.36 -3.72 -3.56
C GLU A 37 14.53 -4.54 -4.54
N ARG A 38 13.35 -4.97 -4.14
CA ARG A 38 12.47 -5.81 -4.97
C ARG A 38 11.41 -5.02 -5.71
N ARG A 39 11.37 -3.70 -5.52
CA ARG A 39 10.37 -2.81 -6.13
C ARG A 39 8.96 -3.32 -5.87
N LEU A 40 8.69 -3.66 -4.60
CA LEU A 40 7.49 -4.38 -4.19
C LEU A 40 6.88 -3.70 -2.96
N VAL A 41 5.55 -3.63 -2.93
CA VAL A 41 4.82 -3.19 -1.74
C VAL A 41 3.80 -4.24 -1.34
N ILE A 42 3.71 -4.49 -0.05
CA ILE A 42 2.66 -5.32 0.55
C ILE A 42 1.66 -4.35 1.15
N VAL A 43 0.45 -4.35 0.61
CA VAL A 43 -0.60 -3.44 1.06
C VAL A 43 -1.64 -4.17 1.90
N GLY A 44 -2.20 -3.45 2.88
CA GLY A 44 -3.37 -3.93 3.61
C GLY A 44 -4.64 -3.50 2.87
N ASP A 45 -5.61 -3.01 3.63
CA ASP A 45 -6.93 -2.67 3.09
C ASP A 45 -7.01 -1.29 2.45
N ILE A 46 -5.88 -0.58 2.32
CA ILE A 46 -5.84 0.74 1.67
C ILE A 46 -6.08 0.66 0.16
N LEU A 47 -5.82 -0.49 -0.45
CA LEU A 47 -6.02 -0.74 -1.86
C LEU A 47 -6.76 -2.05 -2.06
N GLN A 48 -7.55 -2.09 -3.13
CA GLN A 48 -8.25 -3.30 -3.60
C GLN A 48 -7.89 -3.57 -5.05
N ARG A 49 -8.09 -4.79 -5.49
CA ARG A 49 -7.95 -5.15 -6.89
C ARG A 49 -9.23 -5.85 -7.34
N MET A 50 -10.08 -5.10 -8.03
CA MET A 50 -11.39 -5.58 -8.49
C MET A 50 -11.36 -5.79 -10.00
N ARG A 51 -11.64 -7.01 -10.45
CA ARG A 51 -11.63 -7.35 -11.88
C ARG A 51 -10.32 -7.00 -12.57
N GLY A 52 -9.20 -7.19 -11.85
CA GLY A 52 -7.86 -6.89 -12.36
C GLY A 52 -7.44 -5.43 -12.25
N VAL A 53 -8.30 -4.54 -11.77
CA VAL A 53 -8.02 -3.10 -11.64
C VAL A 53 -7.76 -2.73 -10.19
N VAL A 54 -6.68 -1.98 -9.95
CA VAL A 54 -6.36 -1.44 -8.63
C VAL A 54 -7.31 -0.29 -8.32
N THR A 55 -7.97 -0.34 -7.18
CA THR A 55 -8.98 0.64 -6.78
C THR A 55 -8.76 1.15 -5.37
N TYR A 56 -9.42 2.28 -5.04
CA TYR A 56 -9.50 2.78 -3.67
C TYR A 56 -10.20 1.77 -2.76
N PRO A 57 -9.98 1.85 -1.43
CA PRO A 57 -10.73 1.02 -0.49
C PRO A 57 -12.22 1.38 -0.53
N ASN A 58 -13.06 0.46 -0.07
CA ASN A 58 -14.51 0.69 -0.02
C ASN A 58 -14.80 1.86 0.94
N TYR A 59 -15.40 2.93 0.42
CA TYR A 59 -15.63 4.14 1.21
C TYR A 59 -16.57 3.92 2.41
N VAL A 60 -17.46 2.94 2.33
CA VAL A 60 -18.39 2.61 3.42
C VAL A 60 -17.63 2.13 4.67
N PHE A 61 -16.51 1.41 4.45
CA PHE A 61 -15.68 0.84 5.52
C PHE A 61 -14.36 1.59 5.71
N THR A 62 -14.26 2.81 5.17
CA THR A 62 -13.04 3.61 5.25
C THR A 62 -13.32 4.84 6.12
N ASP A 63 -12.51 4.99 7.18
CA ASP A 63 -12.69 6.07 8.16
C ASP A 63 -12.51 7.46 7.56
N ASP A 64 -11.51 7.63 6.67
CA ASP A 64 -11.22 8.92 6.04
C ASP A 64 -10.73 8.70 4.61
N MET A 65 -11.62 8.87 3.65
CA MET A 65 -11.29 8.66 2.23
C MET A 65 -10.30 9.71 1.70
N GLY A 66 -10.40 10.95 2.17
CA GLY A 66 -9.44 12.00 1.78
C GLY A 66 -8.02 11.66 2.22
N LEU A 67 -7.87 11.15 3.44
CA LEU A 67 -6.58 10.72 3.96
C LEU A 67 -6.09 9.47 3.22
N ALA A 68 -7.00 8.53 2.90
CA ALA A 68 -6.67 7.36 2.10
C ALA A 68 -6.13 7.75 0.73
N ARG A 69 -6.72 8.73 0.08
CA ARG A 69 -6.26 9.24 -1.22
C ARG A 69 -4.86 9.84 -1.11
N ARG A 70 -4.58 10.59 -0.05
CA ARG A 70 -3.24 11.14 0.20
C ARG A 70 -2.20 10.05 0.43
N SER A 71 -2.58 9.00 1.16
CA SER A 71 -1.71 7.85 1.39
C SER A 71 -1.38 7.12 0.08
N ILE A 72 -2.37 6.94 -0.80
CA ILE A 72 -2.16 6.31 -2.11
C ILE A 72 -1.27 7.19 -2.99
N ALA A 73 -1.45 8.51 -2.96
CA ALA A 73 -0.57 9.43 -3.69
C ALA A 73 0.88 9.31 -3.21
N ARG A 74 1.10 9.13 -1.91
CA ARG A 74 2.41 8.90 -1.33
C ARG A 74 3.03 7.60 -1.85
N LEU A 75 2.24 6.52 -1.92
CA LEU A 75 2.71 5.25 -2.49
C LEU A 75 3.09 5.40 -3.96
N ALA A 76 2.35 6.20 -4.71
CA ALA A 76 2.59 6.42 -6.15
C ALA A 76 3.94 7.09 -6.42
N GLU A 77 4.56 7.72 -5.43
CA GLU A 77 5.88 8.33 -5.55
C GLU A 77 7.02 7.32 -5.41
N LEU A 78 6.72 6.11 -4.89
CA LEU A 78 7.72 5.07 -4.68
C LEU A 78 7.94 4.26 -5.95
N ASP A 79 9.12 3.64 -6.06
CA ASP A 79 9.43 2.74 -7.16
C ASP A 79 8.83 1.37 -6.87
N ILE A 80 7.62 1.13 -7.39
CA ILE A 80 6.85 -0.08 -7.14
C ILE A 80 6.48 -0.73 -8.47
N GLU A 81 6.88 -1.97 -8.65
CA GLU A 81 6.47 -2.79 -9.80
C GLU A 81 5.40 -3.80 -9.40
N THR A 82 5.56 -4.41 -8.23
CA THR A 82 4.69 -5.47 -7.73
C THR A 82 3.89 -4.98 -6.53
N ILE A 83 2.59 -5.26 -6.52
CA ILE A 83 1.71 -4.98 -5.39
C ILE A 83 1.14 -6.30 -4.88
N LEU A 84 1.41 -6.63 -3.62
CA LEU A 84 0.84 -7.80 -2.95
C LEU A 84 -0.33 -7.34 -2.09
N PHE A 85 -1.50 -7.87 -2.38
CA PHE A 85 -2.74 -7.55 -1.65
C PHE A 85 -3.03 -8.60 -0.60
N SER A 86 -3.70 -8.22 0.48
CA SER A 86 -4.07 -9.18 1.53
C SER A 86 -5.18 -10.14 1.11
N HIS A 87 -6.14 -9.68 0.28
CA HIS A 87 -7.31 -10.48 -0.08
C HIS A 87 -7.55 -10.60 -1.58
N TYR A 88 -6.61 -10.16 -2.40
CA TYR A 88 -6.75 -10.12 -3.86
C TYR A 88 -5.50 -10.67 -4.53
N PRO A 89 -5.60 -11.15 -5.77
CA PRO A 89 -4.41 -11.59 -6.51
C PRO A 89 -3.39 -10.48 -6.66
N ALA A 90 -2.11 -10.84 -6.59
CA ALA A 90 -1.02 -9.88 -6.73
C ALA A 90 -1.01 -9.23 -8.12
N LEU A 91 -0.70 -7.94 -8.17
CA LEU A 91 -0.32 -7.26 -9.40
C LEU A 91 1.20 -7.38 -9.54
N ARG A 92 1.69 -8.18 -10.47
CA ARG A 92 3.12 -8.52 -10.57
C ARG A 92 3.92 -7.51 -11.38
N GLU A 93 3.26 -6.75 -12.26
CA GLU A 93 3.90 -5.75 -13.12
C GLU A 93 3.01 -4.51 -13.22
N GLY A 94 3.63 -3.36 -13.45
CA GLY A 94 2.89 -2.11 -13.67
C GLY A 94 2.32 -1.48 -12.42
N GLY A 95 2.82 -1.83 -11.24
CA GLY A 95 2.31 -1.27 -9.97
C GLY A 95 2.41 0.25 -9.91
N ARG A 96 3.53 0.80 -10.35
CA ARG A 96 3.74 2.26 -10.37
C ARG A 96 2.73 2.97 -11.24
N ASP A 97 2.50 2.45 -12.46
CA ASP A 97 1.53 3.05 -13.37
C ASP A 97 0.11 2.96 -12.83
N ALA A 98 -0.24 1.83 -12.23
CA ALA A 98 -1.54 1.64 -11.60
C ALA A 98 -1.78 2.63 -10.46
N LEU A 99 -0.77 2.81 -9.60
CA LEU A 99 -0.85 3.76 -8.48
C LEU A 99 -0.93 5.21 -8.96
N ARG A 100 -0.14 5.57 -9.96
CA ARG A 100 -0.16 6.92 -10.53
C ARG A 100 -1.49 7.22 -11.20
N THR A 101 -2.05 6.27 -11.94
CA THR A 101 -3.36 6.42 -12.55
C THR A 101 -4.44 6.62 -11.49
N LEU A 102 -4.39 5.84 -10.41
CA LEU A 102 -5.35 5.96 -9.32
C LEU A 102 -5.21 7.29 -8.57
N ALA A 103 -3.98 7.77 -8.39
CA ALA A 103 -3.68 8.99 -7.65
C ALA A 103 -3.91 10.28 -8.46
N SER A 104 -4.05 10.17 -9.77
CA SER A 104 -4.22 11.34 -10.64
C SER A 104 -5.62 11.95 -10.59
#